data_12e2eeb6c76eb75f0b19976034bb3d54
#
_entry.id   12e2eeb6c76eb75f0b19976034bb3d54
#
_cell.length_a   1.000
_cell.length_b   1.000
_cell.length_c   1.000
_cell.angle_alpha   90.00
_cell.angle_beta   90.00
_cell.angle_gamma   90.00
#
_symmetry.space_group_name_H-M   'P 1'
#
loop_
_entity.id
_entity.type
_entity.pdbx_description
1 polymer ?
#
loop_
_entity_poly.entity_id
_entity_poly.type
_entity_poly.pdbx_seq_one_letter_code
_entity_poly.pdbx_strand_id
1 'polypeptide(L)'
;MVDEFIQWLSAQNWKVIPAETATPIPEDVLSRYGHAIPQSWLNFAGKLAKCEDQTGNKWFLVGPDFKPAKTEDDWSWNELELMGLDAAGKDKKWAKEVTDFWDTHFPIYLCTD
;
A
#
# COMPACT_ATOMS: atom_id res chain seq x y z
N MET A 1 8.23 14.77 -12.38
CA MET A 1 6.89 14.74 -11.76
C MET A 1 6.88 13.98 -10.44
N VAL A 2 7.39 12.75 -10.39
CA VAL A 2 7.45 11.99 -9.14
C VAL A 2 8.33 12.69 -8.09
N ASP A 3 9.48 13.18 -8.48
CA ASP A 3 10.39 13.88 -7.55
C ASP A 3 9.77 15.17 -7.02
N GLU A 4 9.02 15.88 -7.85
CA GLU A 4 8.31 17.10 -7.45
C GLU A 4 7.24 16.79 -6.41
N PHE A 5 6.52 15.68 -6.57
CA PHE A 5 5.51 15.23 -5.61
C PHE A 5 6.17 14.87 -4.27
N ILE A 6 7.28 14.16 -4.30
CA ILE A 6 8.04 13.79 -3.09
C ILE A 6 8.51 15.06 -2.37
N GLN A 7 9.03 16.05 -3.11
CA GLN A 7 9.45 17.32 -2.53
C GLN A 7 8.27 18.06 -1.91
N TRP A 8 7.13 18.06 -2.57
CA TRP A 8 5.93 18.70 -2.04
C TRP A 8 5.48 18.05 -0.74
N LEU A 9 5.49 16.72 -0.65
CA LEU A 9 5.15 16.00 0.59
C LEU A 9 6.10 16.40 1.72
N SER A 10 7.40 16.48 1.44
CA SER A 10 8.39 16.90 2.43
C SER A 10 8.12 18.33 2.91
N ALA A 11 7.71 19.22 2.00
CA ALA A 11 7.35 20.59 2.34
C ALA A 11 6.09 20.67 3.20
N GLN A 12 5.21 19.67 3.14
CA GLN A 12 4.03 19.55 3.98
C GLN A 12 4.34 18.83 5.31
N ASN A 13 5.61 18.67 5.64
CA ASN A 13 6.09 18.01 6.86
C ASN A 13 5.75 16.53 6.96
N TRP A 14 5.55 15.87 5.83
CA TRP A 14 5.44 14.43 5.79
C TRP A 14 6.80 13.79 6.03
N LYS A 15 6.78 12.64 6.70
CA LYS A 15 7.99 11.85 6.90
C LYS A 15 8.23 11.02 5.66
N VAL A 16 9.20 11.45 4.86
CA VAL A 16 9.55 10.81 3.59
C VAL A 16 10.98 10.30 3.71
N ILE A 17 11.14 8.99 3.73
CA ILE A 17 12.45 8.34 3.88
C ILE A 17 12.83 7.71 2.54
N PRO A 18 13.94 8.16 1.91
CA PRO A 18 14.41 7.55 0.68
C PRO A 18 14.87 6.11 0.90
N ALA A 19 14.66 5.26 -0.09
CA ALA A 19 15.17 3.90 -0.07
C ALA A 19 16.65 3.90 -0.49
N GLU A 20 17.49 3.21 0.27
CA GLU A 20 18.88 3.01 -0.11
C GLU A 20 18.98 2.04 -1.28
N THR A 21 18.13 1.01 -1.25
CA THR A 21 18.02 0.02 -2.31
C THR A 21 16.54 -0.20 -2.58
N ALA A 22 16.16 -0.20 -3.85
CA ALA A 22 14.77 -0.43 -4.23
C ALA A 22 14.29 -1.80 -3.71
N THR A 23 13.13 -1.81 -3.04
CA THR A 23 12.50 -3.04 -2.59
C THR A 23 11.54 -3.51 -3.69
N PRO A 24 11.76 -4.69 -4.28
CA PRO A 24 10.88 -5.18 -5.32
C PRO A 24 9.50 -5.50 -4.76
N ILE A 25 8.47 -5.28 -5.58
CA ILE A 25 7.11 -5.67 -5.25
C ILE A 25 7.03 -7.21 -5.29
N PRO A 26 6.44 -7.86 -4.28
CA PRO A 26 6.35 -9.32 -4.25
C PRO A 26 5.66 -9.90 -5.48
N GLU A 27 6.11 -11.09 -5.89
CA GLU A 27 5.62 -11.75 -7.11
C GLU A 27 4.11 -12.03 -7.07
N ASP A 28 3.58 -12.39 -5.90
CA ASP A 28 2.15 -12.64 -5.75
C ASP A 28 1.31 -11.38 -5.99
N VAL A 29 1.81 -10.22 -5.56
CA VAL A 29 1.16 -8.92 -5.82
C VAL A 29 1.21 -8.60 -7.31
N LEU A 30 2.37 -8.77 -7.93
CA LEU A 30 2.53 -8.54 -9.38
C LEU A 30 1.65 -9.47 -10.19
N SER A 31 1.53 -10.74 -9.78
CA SER A 31 0.67 -11.71 -10.46
C SER A 31 -0.81 -11.35 -10.35
N ARG A 32 -1.23 -10.83 -9.20
CA ARG A 32 -2.62 -10.45 -8.97
C ARG A 32 -3.03 -9.22 -9.77
N TYR A 33 -2.19 -8.19 -9.79
CA TYR A 33 -2.54 -6.90 -10.39
C TYR A 33 -1.89 -6.67 -11.77
N GLY A 34 -0.74 -7.27 -12.00
CA GLY A 34 -0.07 -7.24 -13.31
C GLY A 34 0.16 -5.84 -13.84
N HIS A 35 -0.16 -5.68 -15.13
CA HIS A 35 0.01 -4.40 -15.84
C HIS A 35 -1.03 -3.34 -15.43
N ALA A 36 -1.98 -3.67 -14.56
CA ALA A 36 -2.94 -2.70 -14.02
C ALA A 36 -2.29 -1.75 -13.02
N ILE A 37 -1.09 -2.08 -12.49
CA ILE A 37 -0.37 -1.19 -11.59
C ILE A 37 0.25 -0.05 -12.39
N PRO A 38 -0.09 1.23 -12.09
CA PRO A 38 0.48 2.35 -12.85
C PRO A 38 2.00 2.43 -12.71
N GLN A 39 2.68 2.66 -13.83
CA GLN A 39 4.13 2.81 -13.83
C GLN A 39 4.58 4.01 -12.98
N SER A 40 3.80 5.08 -12.97
CA SER A 40 4.08 6.26 -12.14
C SER A 40 4.11 5.92 -10.66
N TRP A 41 3.20 5.04 -10.20
CA TRP A 41 3.20 4.59 -8.82
C TRP A 41 4.42 3.70 -8.54
N LEU A 42 4.77 2.80 -9.44
CA LEU A 42 5.95 1.96 -9.30
C LEU A 42 7.22 2.80 -9.17
N ASN A 43 7.33 3.87 -9.96
CA ASN A 43 8.47 4.79 -9.89
C ASN A 43 8.52 5.51 -8.54
N PHE A 44 7.37 5.96 -8.04
CA PHE A 44 7.26 6.59 -6.73
C PHE A 44 7.62 5.60 -5.60
N ALA A 45 6.97 4.44 -5.59
CA ALA A 45 7.12 3.45 -4.54
C ALA A 45 8.54 2.88 -4.45
N GLY A 46 9.22 2.76 -5.59
CA GLY A 46 10.58 2.24 -5.64
C GLY A 46 11.63 3.18 -5.08
N LYS A 47 11.33 4.47 -4.96
CA LYS A 47 12.27 5.48 -4.46
C LYS A 47 12.26 5.64 -2.95
N LEU A 48 11.25 5.13 -2.28
CA LEU A 48 11.00 5.43 -0.87
C LEU A 48 10.98 4.17 0.00
N ALA A 49 11.48 4.33 1.24
CA ALA A 49 11.37 3.32 2.28
C ALA A 49 10.15 3.60 3.17
N LYS A 50 9.70 4.84 3.25
CA LYS A 50 8.56 5.24 4.05
C LYS A 50 7.99 6.57 3.56
N CYS A 51 6.66 6.70 3.63
CA CYS A 51 5.98 7.95 3.27
C CYS A 51 4.70 8.10 4.10
N GLU A 52 4.79 8.78 5.23
CA GLU A 52 3.67 8.97 6.16
C GLU A 52 3.56 10.41 6.62
N ASP A 53 2.36 10.80 7.10
CA ASP A 53 2.18 12.13 7.65
C ASP A 53 2.84 12.23 9.04
N GLN A 54 2.73 13.39 9.68
CA GLN A 54 3.37 13.64 10.97
C GLN A 54 2.85 12.73 12.08
N THR A 55 1.59 12.30 12.00
CA THR A 55 0.96 11.48 13.02
C THR A 55 1.17 9.99 12.80
N GLY A 56 1.56 9.58 11.58
CA GLY A 56 1.64 8.18 11.20
C GLY A 56 0.29 7.55 10.89
N ASN A 57 -0.80 8.33 10.88
CA ASN A 57 -2.15 7.82 10.63
C ASN A 57 -2.53 7.80 9.15
N LYS A 58 -1.73 8.45 8.32
CA LYS A 58 -1.94 8.51 6.86
C LYS A 58 -0.63 8.19 6.19
N TRP A 59 -0.64 7.29 5.23
CA TRP A 59 0.58 6.95 4.52
C TRP A 59 0.29 6.48 3.10
N PHE A 60 1.22 6.81 2.19
CA PHE A 60 1.27 6.19 0.87
C PHE A 60 2.02 4.88 0.97
N LEU A 61 1.50 3.85 0.30
CA LEU A 61 2.18 2.56 0.26
C LEU A 61 3.43 2.66 -0.62
N VAL A 62 4.53 2.13 -0.13
CA VAL A 62 5.82 2.10 -0.82
C VAL A 62 6.36 0.67 -0.76
N GLY A 63 7.47 0.40 -1.47
CA GLY A 63 7.99 -0.96 -1.61
C GLY A 63 7.98 -1.83 -0.35
N PRO A 64 8.62 -1.39 0.75
CA PRO A 64 8.67 -2.20 1.97
C PRO A 64 7.32 -2.54 2.61
N ASP A 65 6.28 -1.75 2.33
CA ASP A 65 4.95 -1.97 2.91
C ASP A 65 4.29 -3.26 2.39
N PHE A 66 4.80 -3.82 1.29
CA PHE A 66 4.28 -5.05 0.69
C PHE A 66 4.91 -6.31 1.25
N LYS A 67 5.86 -6.18 2.19
CA LYS A 67 6.41 -7.33 2.90
C LYS A 67 5.41 -7.83 3.93
N PRO A 68 5.44 -9.12 4.29
CA PRO A 68 4.58 -9.64 5.34
C PRO A 68 4.75 -8.86 6.64
N ALA A 69 3.64 -8.61 7.34
CA ALA A 69 3.65 -7.93 8.62
C ALA A 69 4.49 -8.73 9.63
N LYS A 70 5.30 -8.04 10.42
CA LYS A 70 6.18 -8.68 11.41
C LYS A 70 5.47 -8.95 12.73
N THR A 71 4.44 -8.16 13.05
CA THR A 71 3.67 -8.27 14.28
C THR A 71 2.18 -8.12 13.96
N GLU A 72 1.32 -8.48 14.91
CA GLU A 72 -0.13 -8.32 14.76
C GLU A 72 -0.56 -6.85 14.72
N ASP A 73 0.28 -5.96 15.27
CA ASP A 73 0.00 -4.54 15.30
C ASP A 73 0.38 -3.83 14.00
N ASP A 74 1.16 -4.49 13.14
CA ASP A 74 1.55 -3.91 11.87
C ASP A 74 0.40 -3.96 10.87
N TRP A 75 0.10 -2.82 10.25
CA TRP A 75 -0.86 -2.75 9.16
C TRP A 75 -0.22 -3.27 7.88
N SER A 76 -0.84 -4.30 7.29
CA SER A 76 -0.38 -4.81 5.99
C SER A 76 -0.97 -3.95 4.87
N TRP A 77 -0.35 -4.04 3.67
CA TRP A 77 -0.83 -3.31 2.49
C TRP A 77 -2.28 -3.65 2.13
N ASN A 78 -2.71 -4.87 2.44
CA ASN A 78 -4.06 -5.38 2.13
C ASN A 78 -4.97 -5.45 3.37
N GLU A 79 -4.69 -4.63 4.38
CA GLU A 79 -5.42 -4.68 5.66
C GLU A 79 -6.92 -4.50 5.49
N LEU A 80 -7.34 -3.58 4.59
CA LEU A 80 -8.77 -3.34 4.38
C LEU A 80 -9.46 -4.56 3.76
N GLU A 81 -8.80 -5.28 2.87
CA GLU A 81 -9.33 -6.52 2.33
C GLU A 81 -9.46 -7.59 3.43
N LEU A 82 -8.44 -7.73 4.26
CA LEU A 82 -8.45 -8.69 5.37
C LEU A 82 -9.56 -8.38 6.36
N MET A 83 -9.77 -7.11 6.68
CA MET A 83 -10.86 -6.68 7.55
C MET A 83 -12.22 -6.99 6.93
N GLY A 84 -12.38 -6.79 5.63
CA GLY A 84 -13.60 -7.12 4.91
C GLY A 84 -13.88 -8.62 4.90
N LEU A 85 -12.85 -9.44 4.70
CA LEU A 85 -13.00 -10.89 4.73
C LEU A 85 -13.34 -11.39 6.14
N ASP A 86 -12.75 -10.80 7.16
CA ASP A 86 -13.05 -11.12 8.55
C ASP A 86 -14.52 -10.78 8.88
N ALA A 87 -14.98 -9.62 8.43
CA ALA A 87 -16.36 -9.21 8.61
C ALA A 87 -17.36 -10.14 7.88
N ALA A 88 -16.97 -10.63 6.70
CA ALA A 88 -17.81 -11.57 5.94
C ALA A 88 -17.95 -12.93 6.63
N GLY A 89 -16.94 -13.33 7.43
CA GLY A 89 -16.97 -14.56 8.20
C GLY A 89 -17.23 -15.78 7.33
N LYS A 90 -18.34 -16.47 7.59
CA LYS A 90 -18.71 -17.69 6.86
C LYS A 90 -19.58 -17.41 5.62
N ASP A 91 -19.94 -16.15 5.38
CA ASP A 91 -20.75 -15.77 4.20
C ASP A 91 -19.86 -15.77 2.96
N LYS A 92 -19.93 -16.84 2.18
CA LYS A 92 -19.10 -17.05 1.00
C LYS A 92 -19.40 -16.03 -0.11
N LYS A 93 -20.66 -15.61 -0.23
CA LYS A 93 -21.03 -14.62 -1.24
C LYS A 93 -20.43 -13.26 -0.91
N TRP A 94 -20.52 -12.83 0.35
CA TRP A 94 -19.94 -11.58 0.81
C TRP A 94 -18.41 -11.62 0.67
N ALA A 95 -17.77 -12.71 1.10
CA ALA A 95 -16.32 -12.87 0.97
C ALA A 95 -15.87 -12.75 -0.49
N LYS A 96 -16.63 -13.35 -1.43
CA LYS A 96 -16.33 -13.24 -2.85
C LYS A 96 -16.45 -11.80 -3.35
N GLU A 97 -17.45 -11.07 -2.91
CA GLU A 97 -17.63 -9.66 -3.28
C GLU A 97 -16.45 -8.81 -2.79
N VAL A 98 -15.96 -9.07 -1.57
CA VAL A 98 -14.78 -8.39 -1.03
C VAL A 98 -13.55 -8.67 -1.89
N THR A 99 -13.30 -9.94 -2.20
CA THR A 99 -12.15 -10.34 -3.03
C THR A 99 -12.24 -9.73 -4.43
N ASP A 100 -13.42 -9.80 -5.06
CA ASP A 100 -13.63 -9.26 -6.39
C ASP A 100 -13.39 -7.74 -6.43
N PHE A 101 -13.82 -7.03 -5.40
CA PHE A 101 -13.55 -5.58 -5.30
C PHE A 101 -12.04 -5.32 -5.30
N TRP A 102 -11.29 -6.00 -4.43
CA TRP A 102 -9.85 -5.76 -4.29
C TRP A 102 -9.04 -6.32 -5.46
N ASP A 103 -9.55 -7.29 -6.20
CA ASP A 103 -8.92 -7.76 -7.44
C ASP A 103 -8.88 -6.66 -8.50
N THR A 104 -9.82 -5.70 -8.44
CA THR A 104 -9.92 -4.60 -9.40
C THR A 104 -9.48 -3.26 -8.83
N HIS A 105 -9.04 -3.21 -7.55
CA HIS A 105 -8.65 -1.97 -6.87
C HIS A 105 -7.32 -2.18 -6.15
N PHE A 106 -6.27 -1.59 -6.68
CA PHE A 106 -4.94 -1.67 -6.07
C PHE A 106 -4.77 -0.54 -5.04
N PRO A 107 -4.54 -0.85 -3.75
CA PRO A 107 -4.39 0.19 -2.73
C PRO A 107 -3.04 0.91 -2.86
N ILE A 108 -3.08 2.24 -2.80
CA ILE A 108 -1.86 3.06 -2.85
C ILE A 108 -1.74 4.01 -1.66
N TYR A 109 -2.79 4.14 -0.86
CA TYR A 109 -2.85 5.08 0.27
C TYR A 109 -3.78 4.52 1.34
N LEU A 110 -3.34 4.61 2.60
CA LEU A 110 -4.14 4.17 3.73
C LEU A 110 -4.26 5.29 4.77
N CYS A 111 -5.39 5.31 5.48
CA CYS A 111 -5.69 6.31 6.49
C CYS A 111 -6.47 5.65 7.63
N THR A 112 -6.01 5.86 8.87
CA THR A 112 -6.65 5.28 10.05
C THR A 112 -7.49 6.29 10.84
N ASP A 113 -7.57 7.53 10.39
CA ASP A 113 -8.38 8.56 11.04
C ASP A 113 -9.88 8.34 10.80
#